data_fd89c54ceef2d5f71a34ef825733a090
#
_entry.id   fd89c54ceef2d5f71a34ef825733a090
#
_cell.length_a   1.000
_cell.length_b   1.000
_cell.length_c   1.000
_cell.angle_alpha   90.00
_cell.angle_beta   90.00
_cell.angle_gamma   90.00
#
_symmetry.space_group_name_H-M   'P 1'
#
loop_
_entity.id
_entity.type
_entity.pdbx_description
1 polymer ?
#
loop_
_entity_poly.entity_id
_entity_poly.type
_entity_poly.pdbx_seq_one_letter_code
_entity_poly.pdbx_strand_id
1 'polypeptide(L)'
;MGDTQDWTAAPSAAERARSVLAAAWSCAVTADGAREEYVGAHSVSDEGEVRLTVPDDSALIGAVLCAPRQEPSAVLEFADVAPVPVRNRVRARLWLSGRFEPADGSLLFRPTRILLRQSEGAVVVDLDEFTAARPDPLAHAESGLLTHLADAHPDAVERLTRLVRPESLHAATRVAPLAVDRHGLTLRIERTRAHGDVRLPFHAPADGVAELTERMHVLLAQASAAGCPRALQRQRADGDG
;
A
#
# COMPACT_ATOMS: atom_id res chain seq x y z
N MET A 1 8.99 -36.77 2.23
CA MET A 1 9.23 -35.76 3.27
C MET A 1 9.18 -34.44 2.51
N GLY A 2 7.95 -33.96 2.29
CA GLY A 2 7.68 -32.77 1.49
C GLY A 2 7.94 -31.54 2.33
N ASP A 3 8.82 -30.70 1.83
CA ASP A 3 9.09 -29.36 2.33
C ASP A 3 7.77 -28.56 2.29
N THR A 4 7.17 -28.35 3.46
CA THR A 4 6.05 -27.43 3.59
C THR A 4 6.66 -26.04 3.59
N GLN A 5 6.93 -25.52 2.41
CA GLN A 5 7.34 -24.14 2.20
C GLN A 5 6.21 -23.25 2.74
N ASP A 6 6.47 -22.62 3.87
CA ASP A 6 5.56 -21.69 4.54
C ASP A 6 5.42 -20.42 3.67
N TRP A 7 4.45 -20.43 2.74
CA TRP A 7 4.16 -19.34 1.81
C TRP A 7 3.45 -18.16 2.48
N THR A 8 3.85 -17.83 3.71
CA THR A 8 3.44 -16.60 4.39
C THR A 8 4.29 -15.40 3.96
N ALA A 9 4.84 -15.42 2.76
CA ALA A 9 5.65 -14.32 2.27
C ALA A 9 4.83 -13.02 2.24
N ALA A 10 5.25 -12.07 3.03
CA ALA A 10 4.79 -10.69 2.99
C ALA A 10 5.94 -9.81 2.47
N PRO A 11 5.65 -8.69 1.81
CA PRO A 11 6.70 -7.75 1.41
C PRO A 11 7.54 -7.32 2.62
N SER A 12 8.84 -7.20 2.46
CA SER A 12 9.71 -6.60 3.47
C SER A 12 9.33 -5.13 3.71
N ALA A 13 9.78 -4.54 4.82
CA ALA A 13 9.55 -3.12 5.10
C ALA A 13 10.15 -2.22 4.01
N ALA A 14 11.29 -2.60 3.45
CA ALA A 14 11.93 -1.88 2.36
C ALA A 14 11.14 -1.98 1.05
N GLU A 15 10.70 -3.17 0.64
CA GLU A 15 9.82 -3.37 -0.53
C GLU A 15 8.50 -2.62 -0.37
N ARG A 16 7.90 -2.64 0.84
CA ARG A 16 6.68 -1.90 1.13
C ARG A 16 6.89 -0.39 1.04
N ALA A 17 7.98 0.14 1.59
CA ALA A 17 8.33 1.56 1.49
C ALA A 17 8.53 1.99 0.03
N ARG A 18 9.22 1.17 -0.78
CA ARG A 18 9.41 1.39 -2.21
C ARG A 18 8.09 1.38 -2.98
N SER A 19 7.19 0.46 -2.64
CA SER A 19 5.86 0.36 -3.27
C SER A 19 4.98 1.57 -2.94
N VAL A 20 4.99 2.04 -1.68
CA VAL A 20 4.29 3.27 -1.28
C VAL A 20 4.81 4.46 -2.08
N LEU A 21 6.14 4.59 -2.18
CA LEU A 21 6.78 5.68 -2.90
C LEU A 21 6.46 5.66 -4.41
N ALA A 22 6.50 4.48 -5.03
CA ALA A 22 6.22 4.31 -6.45
C ALA A 22 4.75 4.57 -6.82
N ALA A 23 3.81 4.21 -5.94
CA ALA A 23 2.37 4.36 -6.19
C ALA A 23 1.80 5.71 -5.76
N ALA A 24 2.54 6.49 -4.94
CA ALA A 24 2.05 7.76 -4.43
C ALA A 24 1.87 8.79 -5.56
N TRP A 25 0.74 9.49 -5.56
CA TRP A 25 0.44 10.57 -6.50
C TRP A 25 0.85 11.95 -5.97
N SER A 26 0.92 12.11 -4.66
CA SER A 26 1.30 13.36 -4.00
C SER A 26 2.29 13.11 -2.88
N CYS A 27 3.08 14.15 -2.57
CA CYS A 27 3.90 14.18 -1.38
C CYS A 27 3.73 15.52 -0.66
N ALA A 28 3.80 15.49 0.67
CA ALA A 28 3.95 16.71 1.45
C ALA A 28 5.42 16.88 1.80
N VAL A 29 5.93 18.09 1.62
CA VAL A 29 7.30 18.46 1.94
C VAL A 29 7.28 19.44 3.12
N THR A 30 8.03 19.13 4.15
CA THR A 30 8.28 20.05 5.26
C THR A 30 9.75 20.44 5.22
N ALA A 31 10.03 21.72 5.03
CA ALA A 31 11.37 22.31 5.03
C ALA A 31 11.31 23.66 5.70
N ASP A 32 12.29 23.98 6.54
CA ASP A 32 12.42 25.26 7.25
C ASP A 32 11.12 25.71 7.98
N GLY A 33 10.40 24.72 8.56
CA GLY A 33 9.14 24.97 9.28
C GLY A 33 7.91 25.20 8.40
N ALA A 34 8.05 25.33 7.09
CA ALA A 34 6.94 25.39 6.14
C ALA A 34 6.56 23.99 5.63
N ARG A 35 5.26 23.77 5.40
CA ARG A 35 4.72 22.54 4.81
C ARG A 35 3.98 22.87 3.52
N GLU A 36 4.37 22.23 2.45
CA GLU A 36 3.74 22.35 1.14
C GLU A 36 3.33 20.97 0.61
N GLU A 37 2.28 20.92 -0.18
CA GLU A 37 1.79 19.68 -0.81
C GLU A 37 2.00 19.76 -2.33
N TYR A 38 2.59 18.72 -2.90
CA TYR A 38 2.89 18.61 -4.33
C TYR A 38 2.19 17.41 -4.93
N VAL A 39 1.43 17.63 -6.00
CA VAL A 39 0.65 16.62 -6.72
C VAL A 39 1.28 16.37 -8.07
N GLY A 40 1.64 15.12 -8.37
CA GLY A 40 2.25 14.74 -9.66
C GLY A 40 3.62 15.37 -9.93
N ALA A 41 4.26 15.93 -8.90
CA ALA A 41 5.50 16.70 -9.04
C ALA A 41 6.78 15.90 -8.70
N HIS A 42 6.64 14.64 -8.27
CA HIS A 42 7.79 13.80 -7.95
C HIS A 42 7.96 12.65 -8.93
N SER A 43 9.19 12.25 -9.11
CA SER A 43 9.58 11.02 -9.80
C SER A 43 10.55 10.22 -8.92
N VAL A 44 10.61 8.92 -9.13
CA VAL A 44 11.43 8.00 -8.34
C VAL A 44 12.28 7.16 -9.28
N SER A 45 13.58 7.12 -9.03
CA SER A 45 14.48 6.25 -9.80
C SER A 45 14.38 4.79 -9.36
N ASP A 46 14.99 3.90 -10.13
CA ASP A 46 15.10 2.48 -9.78
C ASP A 46 15.83 2.25 -8.45
N GLU A 47 16.74 3.12 -8.06
CA GLU A 47 17.47 3.09 -6.79
C GLU A 47 16.69 3.74 -5.64
N GLY A 48 15.50 4.34 -5.92
CA GLY A 48 14.67 5.01 -4.92
C GLY A 48 15.03 6.46 -4.65
N GLU A 49 15.82 7.09 -5.52
CA GLU A 49 16.04 8.52 -5.45
C GLU A 49 14.76 9.27 -5.79
N VAL A 50 14.41 10.25 -4.97
CA VAL A 50 13.23 11.09 -5.20
C VAL A 50 13.67 12.40 -5.84
N ARG A 51 13.13 12.68 -6.99
CA ARG A 51 13.30 13.96 -7.69
C ARG A 51 11.99 14.74 -7.65
N LEU A 52 12.04 15.99 -7.25
CA LEU A 52 10.88 16.86 -7.12
C LEU A 52 11.00 18.02 -8.11
N THR A 53 10.01 18.16 -8.99
CA THR A 53 9.88 19.31 -9.90
C THR A 53 8.88 20.27 -9.29
N VAL A 54 9.35 21.45 -8.90
CA VAL A 54 8.51 22.46 -8.24
C VAL A 54 8.56 23.77 -9.04
N PRO A 55 7.52 24.63 -8.94
CA PRO A 55 7.55 25.95 -9.55
C PRO A 55 8.72 26.81 -9.04
N ASP A 56 9.29 27.64 -9.89
CA ASP A 56 10.44 28.49 -9.56
C ASP A 56 10.15 29.47 -8.42
N ASP A 57 8.89 29.85 -8.22
CA ASP A 57 8.40 30.73 -7.16
C ASP A 57 7.99 30.00 -5.89
N SER A 58 8.23 28.69 -5.80
CA SER A 58 7.88 27.93 -4.59
C SER A 58 8.76 28.35 -3.39
N ALA A 59 8.18 28.32 -2.20
CA ALA A 59 8.93 28.58 -0.97
C ALA A 59 10.07 27.57 -0.77
N LEU A 60 9.92 26.35 -1.28
CA LEU A 60 10.94 25.31 -1.21
C LEU A 60 12.19 25.70 -2.02
N ILE A 61 12.03 26.27 -3.23
CA ILE A 61 13.19 26.78 -4.01
C ILE A 61 13.89 27.88 -3.22
N GLY A 62 13.13 28.82 -2.64
CA GLY A 62 13.70 29.86 -1.79
C GLY A 62 14.49 29.29 -0.60
N ALA A 63 13.92 28.28 0.08
CA ALA A 63 14.59 27.60 1.19
C ALA A 63 15.89 26.91 0.75
N VAL A 64 15.90 26.23 -0.40
CA VAL A 64 17.11 25.59 -0.96
C VAL A 64 18.19 26.63 -1.30
N LEU A 65 17.82 27.71 -1.98
CA LEU A 65 18.78 28.75 -2.38
C LEU A 65 19.37 29.53 -1.20
N CYS A 66 18.58 29.72 -0.13
CA CYS A 66 19.00 30.45 1.07
C CYS A 66 19.71 29.55 2.11
N ALA A 67 19.63 28.25 1.99
CA ALA A 67 20.23 27.33 2.94
C ALA A 67 21.76 27.37 2.91
N PRO A 68 22.45 27.23 4.06
CA PRO A 68 23.88 27.02 4.10
C PRO A 68 24.25 25.80 3.22
N ARG A 69 25.20 25.98 2.29
CA ARG A 69 25.63 24.98 1.30
C ARG A 69 24.52 24.52 0.33
N GLN A 70 23.39 25.24 0.26
CA GLN A 70 22.23 24.88 -0.60
C GLN A 70 21.67 23.45 -0.34
N GLU A 71 21.77 22.97 0.90
CA GLU A 71 21.31 21.64 1.32
C GLU A 71 20.34 21.75 2.51
N PRO A 72 19.13 22.28 2.34
CA PRO A 72 18.19 22.37 3.45
C PRO A 72 17.71 21.00 3.90
N SER A 73 17.62 20.81 5.21
CA SER A 73 16.99 19.62 5.78
C SER A 73 15.50 19.66 5.50
N ALA A 74 14.95 18.52 5.08
CA ALA A 74 13.54 18.39 4.78
C ALA A 74 13.00 17.01 5.17
N VAL A 75 11.67 16.94 5.27
CA VAL A 75 10.93 15.68 5.42
C VAL A 75 9.89 15.59 4.30
N LEU A 76 9.95 14.51 3.55
CA LEU A 76 8.93 14.14 2.58
C LEU A 76 7.98 13.13 3.23
N GLU A 77 6.68 13.38 3.13
CA GLU A 77 5.64 12.47 3.61
C GLU A 77 4.80 11.97 2.42
N PHE A 78 4.68 10.66 2.34
CA PHE A 78 3.81 9.96 1.37
C PHE A 78 2.76 9.16 2.14
N ALA A 79 1.54 9.13 1.61
CA ALA A 79 0.45 8.36 2.18
C ALA A 79 -0.05 7.31 1.19
N ASP A 80 -0.13 6.08 1.67
CA ASP A 80 -0.78 4.99 0.97
C ASP A 80 -2.25 4.92 1.40
N VAL A 81 -3.15 5.20 0.47
CA VAL A 81 -4.60 5.29 0.71
C VAL A 81 -5.33 4.26 -0.12
N ALA A 82 -6.09 3.38 0.53
CA ALA A 82 -6.92 2.39 -0.16
C ALA A 82 -7.85 3.06 -1.18
N PRO A 83 -7.91 2.58 -2.44
CA PRO A 83 -8.76 3.15 -3.47
C PRO A 83 -10.24 2.86 -3.22
N VAL A 84 -10.54 1.72 -2.60
CA VAL A 84 -11.91 1.30 -2.25
C VAL A 84 -12.38 2.04 -1.00
N PRO A 85 -13.65 2.49 -0.94
CA PRO A 85 -14.19 3.15 0.23
C PRO A 85 -14.35 2.15 1.39
N VAL A 86 -13.40 2.18 2.31
CA VAL A 86 -13.37 1.37 3.53
C VAL A 86 -13.09 2.26 4.74
N ARG A 87 -13.45 1.77 5.94
CA ARG A 87 -13.10 2.45 7.19
C ARG A 87 -11.58 2.48 7.35
N ASN A 88 -11.03 3.65 7.74
CA ASN A 88 -9.61 3.87 7.94
C ASN A 88 -8.77 3.53 6.68
N ARG A 89 -8.97 4.32 5.63
CA ARG A 89 -8.38 4.11 4.30
C ARG A 89 -6.85 4.23 4.26
N VAL A 90 -6.22 4.96 5.19
CA VAL A 90 -4.75 5.11 5.22
C VAL A 90 -4.14 3.79 5.69
N ARG A 91 -3.48 3.09 4.78
CA ARG A 91 -2.84 1.78 5.01
C ARG A 91 -1.41 1.93 5.52
N ALA A 92 -0.71 2.93 4.98
CA ALA A 92 0.65 3.24 5.40
C ALA A 92 0.96 4.74 5.25
N ARG A 93 1.95 5.21 6.02
CA ARG A 93 2.61 6.50 5.83
C ARG A 93 4.11 6.26 5.77
N LEU A 94 4.75 6.92 4.82
CA LEU A 94 6.19 6.87 4.61
C LEU A 94 6.76 8.27 4.81
N TRP A 95 7.75 8.41 5.68
CA TRP A 95 8.52 9.63 5.87
C TRP A 95 9.95 9.40 5.47
N LEU A 96 10.45 10.25 4.59
CA LEU A 96 11.85 10.32 4.21
C LEU A 96 12.41 11.61 4.81
N SER A 97 13.32 11.54 5.77
CA SER A 97 14.06 12.68 6.28
C SER A 97 15.40 12.75 5.57
N GLY A 98 15.83 13.94 5.15
CA GLY A 98 17.04 14.09 4.36
C GLY A 98 17.29 15.53 3.95
N ARG A 99 17.92 15.71 2.78
CA ARG A 99 18.29 17.02 2.24
C ARG A 99 17.94 17.09 0.77
N PHE A 100 17.67 18.32 0.31
CA PHE A 100 17.56 18.62 -1.11
C PHE A 100 18.88 19.09 -1.67
N GLU A 101 19.19 18.67 -2.89
CA GLU A 101 20.28 19.14 -3.74
C GLU A 101 19.70 19.70 -5.04
N PRO A 102 20.14 20.85 -5.54
CA PRO A 102 19.75 21.33 -6.85
C PRO A 102 20.22 20.35 -7.95
N ALA A 103 19.34 20.04 -8.91
CA ALA A 103 19.64 19.13 -10.01
C ALA A 103 18.82 19.52 -11.26
N ASP A 104 19.47 19.99 -12.32
CA ASP A 104 18.92 20.22 -13.67
C ASP A 104 17.42 20.62 -13.73
N GLY A 105 17.06 21.76 -13.14
CA GLY A 105 15.69 22.29 -13.12
C GLY A 105 14.74 21.54 -12.17
N SER A 106 15.29 20.77 -11.25
CA SER A 106 14.56 20.02 -10.24
C SER A 106 15.33 19.96 -8.91
N LEU A 107 14.74 19.39 -7.88
CA LEU A 107 15.40 19.13 -6.60
C LEU A 107 15.55 17.63 -6.42
N LEU A 108 16.76 17.16 -6.19
CA LEU A 108 17.08 15.79 -5.84
C LEU A 108 17.06 15.66 -4.32
N PHE A 109 16.27 14.71 -3.80
CA PHE A 109 16.21 14.44 -2.38
C PHE A 109 17.12 13.27 -1.98
N ARG A 110 18.00 13.51 -1.02
CA ARG A 110 18.91 12.53 -0.44
C ARG A 110 18.40 12.10 0.93
N PRO A 111 17.75 10.93 1.05
CA PRO A 111 17.28 10.45 2.33
C PRO A 111 18.45 10.08 3.25
N THR A 112 18.33 10.40 4.53
CA THR A 112 19.22 9.95 5.60
C THR A 112 18.51 9.08 6.61
N ARG A 113 17.18 9.10 6.63
CA ARG A 113 16.34 8.26 7.47
C ARG A 113 15.01 8.00 6.80
N ILE A 114 14.55 6.76 6.90
CA ILE A 114 13.29 6.29 6.34
C ILE A 114 12.45 5.68 7.45
N LEU A 115 11.21 6.14 7.61
CA LEU A 115 10.25 5.63 8.58
C LEU A 115 8.99 5.20 7.86
N LEU A 116 8.63 3.94 7.98
CA LEU A 116 7.38 3.38 7.49
C LEU A 116 6.46 3.09 8.68
N ARG A 117 5.25 3.63 8.66
CA ARG A 117 4.20 3.33 9.65
C ARG A 117 3.03 2.64 8.98
N GLN A 118 2.63 1.53 9.54
CA GLN A 118 1.47 0.72 9.15
C GLN A 118 0.57 0.46 10.37
N SER A 119 -0.48 -0.34 10.22
CA SER A 119 -1.39 -0.71 11.33
C SER A 119 -0.66 -1.41 12.48
N GLU A 120 0.33 -2.23 12.17
CA GLU A 120 1.11 -2.99 13.15
C GLU A 120 2.12 -2.14 13.92
N GLY A 121 2.43 -0.93 13.44
CA GLY A 121 3.38 -0.04 14.09
C GLY A 121 4.23 0.76 13.11
N ALA A 122 5.32 1.32 13.63
CA ALA A 122 6.29 2.07 12.85
C ALA A 122 7.66 1.36 12.87
N VAL A 123 8.30 1.28 11.71
CA VAL A 123 9.63 0.68 11.54
C VAL A 123 10.55 1.66 10.82
N VAL A 124 11.79 1.75 11.29
CA VAL A 124 12.86 2.44 10.57
C VAL A 124 13.41 1.47 9.53
N VAL A 125 13.36 1.88 8.27
CA VAL A 125 13.88 1.09 7.16
C VAL A 125 15.34 1.46 6.95
N ASP A 126 16.20 0.45 6.84
CA ASP A 126 17.60 0.64 6.55
C ASP A 126 17.79 1.22 5.13
N LEU A 127 18.76 2.13 4.98
CA LEU A 127 18.98 2.83 3.70
C LEU A 127 19.51 1.89 2.60
N ASP A 128 20.38 0.97 2.95
CA ASP A 128 20.95 0.02 1.99
C ASP A 128 19.87 -0.99 1.56
N GLU A 129 19.05 -1.47 2.50
CA GLU A 129 17.89 -2.32 2.20
C GLU A 129 16.89 -1.59 1.31
N PHE A 130 16.58 -0.32 1.61
CA PHE A 130 15.69 0.49 0.79
C PHE A 130 16.20 0.69 -0.63
N THR A 131 17.49 0.97 -0.79
CA THR A 131 18.12 1.18 -2.10
C THR A 131 18.15 -0.12 -2.91
N ALA A 132 18.41 -1.25 -2.26
CA ALA A 132 18.44 -2.56 -2.90
C ALA A 132 17.05 -3.11 -3.25
N ALA A 133 16.01 -2.71 -2.49
CA ALA A 133 14.65 -3.18 -2.69
C ALA A 133 14.05 -2.63 -4.00
N ARG A 134 13.11 -3.39 -4.56
CA ARG A 134 12.27 -2.97 -5.68
C ARG A 134 10.82 -2.79 -5.21
N PRO A 135 10.07 -1.87 -5.80
CA PRO A 135 8.64 -1.79 -5.56
C PRO A 135 7.96 -3.09 -6.03
N ASP A 136 6.84 -3.41 -5.41
CA ASP A 136 5.99 -4.50 -5.87
C ASP A 136 5.61 -4.30 -7.34
N PRO A 137 5.71 -5.34 -8.21
CA PRO A 137 5.38 -5.22 -9.63
C PRO A 137 3.93 -4.81 -9.89
N LEU A 138 3.04 -4.96 -8.91
CA LEU A 138 1.63 -4.57 -9.01
C LEU A 138 1.37 -3.16 -8.48
N ALA A 139 2.35 -2.48 -7.86
CA ALA A 139 2.15 -1.21 -7.13
C ALA A 139 1.38 -0.15 -7.95
N HIS A 140 1.72 0.03 -9.22
CA HIS A 140 1.04 1.00 -10.09
C HIS A 140 -0.36 0.54 -10.54
N ALA A 141 -0.59 -0.77 -10.64
CA ALA A 141 -1.86 -1.33 -11.09
C ALA A 141 -2.84 -1.58 -9.95
N GLU A 142 -2.37 -1.66 -8.71
CA GLU A 142 -3.13 -2.06 -7.53
C GLU A 142 -4.44 -1.28 -7.38
N SER A 143 -4.40 0.02 -7.54
CA SER A 143 -5.58 0.90 -7.38
C SER A 143 -6.71 0.52 -8.34
N GLY A 144 -6.40 0.34 -9.63
CA GLY A 144 -7.37 -0.09 -10.64
C GLY A 144 -7.88 -1.50 -10.40
N LEU A 145 -6.99 -2.41 -10.01
CA LEU A 145 -7.34 -3.81 -9.73
C LEU A 145 -8.31 -3.94 -8.54
N LEU A 146 -8.04 -3.23 -7.44
CA LEU A 146 -8.90 -3.26 -6.26
C LEU A 146 -10.27 -2.61 -6.52
N THR A 147 -10.29 -1.49 -7.24
CA THR A 147 -11.54 -0.82 -7.64
C THR A 147 -12.36 -1.74 -8.55
N HIS A 148 -11.73 -2.34 -9.56
CA HIS A 148 -12.39 -3.29 -10.45
C HIS A 148 -12.95 -4.50 -9.69
N LEU A 149 -12.18 -5.08 -8.77
CA LEU A 149 -12.63 -6.21 -7.96
C LEU A 149 -13.83 -5.83 -7.08
N ALA A 150 -13.81 -4.63 -6.49
CA ALA A 150 -14.89 -4.18 -5.61
C ALA A 150 -16.19 -3.87 -6.37
N ASP A 151 -16.08 -3.24 -7.55
CA ASP A 151 -17.24 -2.71 -8.29
C ASP A 151 -17.83 -3.74 -9.26
N ALA A 152 -16.96 -4.48 -9.97
CA ALA A 152 -17.40 -5.41 -11.00
C ALA A 152 -17.57 -6.86 -10.49
N HIS A 153 -16.94 -7.23 -9.38
CA HIS A 153 -16.90 -8.62 -8.90
C HIS A 153 -17.24 -8.77 -7.40
N PRO A 154 -18.35 -8.18 -6.90
CA PRO A 154 -18.73 -8.31 -5.48
C PRO A 154 -18.99 -9.77 -5.08
N ASP A 155 -19.48 -10.61 -6.00
CA ASP A 155 -19.66 -12.04 -5.80
C ASP A 155 -18.33 -12.78 -5.59
N ALA A 156 -17.27 -12.35 -6.25
CA ALA A 156 -15.93 -12.90 -6.04
C ALA A 156 -15.42 -12.56 -4.64
N VAL A 157 -15.62 -11.31 -4.18
CA VAL A 157 -15.26 -10.90 -2.82
C VAL A 157 -16.05 -11.72 -1.80
N GLU A 158 -17.36 -11.93 -2.00
CA GLU A 158 -18.18 -12.78 -1.13
C GLU A 158 -17.66 -14.22 -1.10
N ARG A 159 -17.31 -14.81 -2.25
CA ARG A 159 -16.72 -16.17 -2.30
C ARG A 159 -15.41 -16.25 -1.53
N LEU A 160 -14.53 -15.27 -1.67
CA LEU A 160 -13.24 -15.23 -0.96
C LEU A 160 -13.39 -15.21 0.57
N THR A 161 -14.49 -14.72 1.12
CA THR A 161 -14.77 -14.81 2.56
C THR A 161 -14.81 -16.24 3.10
N ARG A 162 -15.03 -17.23 2.25
CA ARG A 162 -15.02 -18.65 2.64
C ARG A 162 -13.63 -19.16 3.03
N LEU A 163 -12.57 -18.45 2.61
CA LEU A 163 -11.19 -18.72 3.01
C LEU A 163 -10.82 -18.04 4.33
N VAL A 164 -11.68 -17.14 4.82
CA VAL A 164 -11.46 -16.42 6.08
C VAL A 164 -11.96 -17.28 7.24
N ARG A 165 -11.21 -17.33 8.34
CA ARG A 165 -11.64 -18.03 9.55
C ARG A 165 -12.97 -17.48 10.07
N PRO A 166 -13.94 -18.31 10.47
CA PRO A 166 -15.26 -17.88 10.93
C PRO A 166 -15.20 -16.84 12.06
N GLU A 167 -14.22 -16.97 12.97
CA GLU A 167 -14.04 -16.06 14.11
C GLU A 167 -13.73 -14.64 13.63
N SER A 168 -12.97 -14.51 12.53
CA SER A 168 -12.65 -13.21 11.94
C SER A 168 -13.86 -12.55 11.29
N LEU A 169 -14.83 -13.34 10.83
CA LEU A 169 -16.09 -12.84 10.23
C LEU A 169 -17.18 -12.54 11.27
N HIS A 170 -16.96 -12.85 12.56
CA HIS A 170 -17.95 -12.60 13.58
C HIS A 170 -18.34 -11.12 13.65
N ALA A 171 -19.66 -10.85 13.64
CA ALA A 171 -20.24 -9.50 13.61
C ALA A 171 -19.75 -8.61 12.44
N ALA A 172 -19.27 -9.21 11.34
CA ALA A 172 -18.90 -8.48 10.14
C ALA A 172 -20.15 -7.88 9.49
N THR A 173 -20.11 -6.59 9.21
CA THR A 173 -21.17 -5.86 8.49
C THR A 173 -20.83 -5.73 7.01
N ARG A 174 -19.52 -5.74 6.67
CA ARG A 174 -19.04 -5.63 5.30
C ARG A 174 -17.64 -6.27 5.19
N VAL A 175 -17.36 -6.85 4.02
CA VAL A 175 -16.02 -7.27 3.63
C VAL A 175 -15.68 -6.59 2.30
N ALA A 176 -14.48 -6.03 2.19
CA ALA A 176 -14.02 -5.33 1.00
C ALA A 176 -12.55 -5.61 0.72
N PRO A 177 -12.09 -5.59 -0.55
CA PRO A 177 -10.68 -5.68 -0.86
C PRO A 177 -9.97 -4.42 -0.36
N LEU A 178 -8.84 -4.60 0.32
CA LEU A 178 -8.06 -3.52 0.91
C LEU A 178 -6.74 -3.29 0.21
N ALA A 179 -6.02 -4.35 -0.08
CA ALA A 179 -4.69 -4.33 -0.70
C ALA A 179 -4.46 -5.59 -1.51
N VAL A 180 -3.68 -5.48 -2.57
CA VAL A 180 -3.16 -6.61 -3.32
C VAL A 180 -1.69 -6.34 -3.67
N ASP A 181 -0.86 -7.33 -3.42
CA ASP A 181 0.55 -7.34 -3.80
C ASP A 181 0.90 -8.68 -4.46
N ARG A 182 2.14 -8.84 -4.91
CA ARG A 182 2.59 -10.07 -5.56
C ARG A 182 2.36 -11.35 -4.74
N HIS A 183 2.23 -11.25 -3.43
CA HIS A 183 2.14 -12.39 -2.52
C HIS A 183 0.72 -12.72 -2.06
N GLY A 184 -0.27 -11.82 -2.24
CA GLY A 184 -1.63 -12.08 -1.78
C GLY A 184 -2.59 -10.90 -1.84
N LEU A 185 -3.84 -11.20 -1.53
CA LEU A 185 -4.93 -10.24 -1.39
C LEU A 185 -5.23 -10.02 0.10
N THR A 186 -5.40 -8.79 0.52
CA THR A 186 -5.86 -8.44 1.87
C THR A 186 -7.31 -7.97 1.81
N LEU A 187 -8.15 -8.56 2.63
CA LEU A 187 -9.56 -8.17 2.81
C LEU A 187 -9.70 -7.38 4.12
N ARG A 188 -10.42 -6.27 4.07
CA ARG A 188 -10.90 -5.52 5.23
C ARG A 188 -12.24 -6.07 5.67
N ILE A 189 -12.34 -6.44 6.93
CA ILE A 189 -13.57 -6.89 7.59
C ILE A 189 -14.05 -5.76 8.48
N GLU A 190 -15.14 -5.10 8.07
CA GLU A 190 -15.74 -4.00 8.82
C GLU A 190 -16.82 -4.52 9.77
N ARG A 191 -16.86 -3.93 10.96
CA ARG A 191 -17.86 -4.16 12.00
C ARG A 191 -18.45 -2.82 12.42
N THR A 192 -19.50 -2.80 13.19
CA THR A 192 -20.18 -1.56 13.62
C THR A 192 -19.21 -0.52 14.19
N ARG A 193 -18.24 -0.92 15.01
CA ARG A 193 -17.31 0.00 15.69
C ARG A 193 -15.83 -0.34 15.51
N ALA A 194 -15.51 -1.36 14.73
CA ALA A 194 -14.15 -1.85 14.54
C ALA A 194 -13.94 -2.31 13.10
N HIS A 195 -12.71 -2.59 12.74
CA HIS A 195 -12.35 -3.34 11.55
C HIS A 195 -11.16 -4.24 11.86
N GLY A 196 -10.92 -5.19 10.99
CA GLY A 196 -9.72 -6.03 11.00
C GLY A 196 -9.36 -6.42 9.57
N ASP A 197 -8.11 -6.76 9.36
CA ASP A 197 -7.61 -7.15 8.05
C ASP A 197 -7.25 -8.63 8.06
N VAL A 198 -7.55 -9.31 6.97
CA VAL A 198 -7.21 -10.71 6.77
C VAL A 198 -6.52 -10.86 5.42
N ARG A 199 -5.32 -11.42 5.45
CA ARG A 199 -4.55 -11.72 4.26
C ARG A 199 -4.86 -13.12 3.75
N LEU A 200 -5.10 -13.20 2.45
CA LEU A 200 -5.26 -14.43 1.68
C LEU A 200 -4.00 -14.56 0.80
N PRO A 201 -3.05 -15.45 1.17
CA PRO A 201 -1.81 -15.61 0.43
C PRO A 201 -2.06 -16.30 -0.92
N PHE A 202 -1.31 -15.90 -1.93
CA PHE A 202 -1.23 -16.66 -3.17
C PHE A 202 -0.33 -17.89 -2.98
N HIS A 203 -0.55 -18.92 -3.79
CA HIS A 203 0.27 -20.14 -3.76
C HIS A 203 1.68 -19.92 -4.36
N ALA A 204 1.88 -18.85 -5.12
CA ALA A 204 3.15 -18.39 -5.66
C ALA A 204 3.07 -16.87 -5.93
N PRO A 205 4.20 -16.15 -5.93
CA PRO A 205 4.21 -14.73 -6.27
C PRO A 205 3.66 -14.47 -7.67
N ALA A 206 3.17 -13.24 -7.89
CA ALA A 206 2.73 -12.73 -9.19
C ALA A 206 3.67 -11.59 -9.61
N ASP A 207 4.38 -11.75 -10.73
CA ASP A 207 5.31 -10.73 -11.23
C ASP A 207 4.66 -9.74 -12.21
N GLY A 208 3.31 -9.79 -12.32
CA GLY A 208 2.51 -8.88 -13.12
C GLY A 208 1.02 -9.19 -13.09
N VAL A 209 0.23 -8.35 -13.76
CA VAL A 209 -1.24 -8.43 -13.76
C VAL A 209 -1.77 -9.75 -14.36
N ALA A 210 -1.10 -10.29 -15.39
CA ALA A 210 -1.52 -11.56 -15.99
C ALA A 210 -1.41 -12.71 -14.98
N GLU A 211 -0.28 -12.83 -14.30
CA GLU A 211 -0.07 -13.84 -13.26
C GLU A 211 -0.99 -13.62 -12.05
N LEU A 212 -1.21 -12.36 -11.65
CA LEU A 212 -2.19 -12.05 -10.62
C LEU A 212 -3.57 -12.64 -10.95
N THR A 213 -4.01 -12.50 -12.21
CA THR A 213 -5.29 -13.06 -12.65
C THR A 213 -5.33 -14.58 -12.45
N GLU A 214 -4.26 -15.28 -12.77
CA GLU A 214 -4.14 -16.72 -12.53
C GLU A 214 -4.20 -17.06 -11.04
N ARG A 215 -3.46 -16.31 -10.19
CA ARG A 215 -3.46 -16.50 -8.73
C ARG A 215 -4.85 -16.28 -8.13
N MET A 216 -5.57 -15.25 -8.63
CA MET A 216 -6.94 -14.98 -8.21
C MET A 216 -7.90 -16.11 -8.61
N HIS A 217 -7.78 -16.69 -9.80
CA HIS A 217 -8.57 -17.86 -10.20
C HIS A 217 -8.33 -19.05 -9.27
N VAL A 218 -7.08 -19.32 -8.89
CA VAL A 218 -6.76 -20.38 -7.93
C VAL A 218 -7.39 -20.10 -6.56
N LEU A 219 -7.30 -18.88 -6.03
CA LEU A 219 -7.95 -18.51 -4.77
C LEU A 219 -9.48 -18.72 -4.85
N LEU A 220 -10.12 -18.30 -5.94
CA LEU A 220 -11.56 -18.48 -6.12
C LEU A 220 -11.97 -19.94 -6.25
N ALA A 221 -11.14 -20.78 -6.86
CA ALA A 221 -11.36 -22.23 -6.91
C ALA A 221 -11.27 -22.87 -5.52
N GLN A 222 -10.26 -22.48 -4.72
CA GLN A 222 -10.13 -22.90 -3.32
C GLN A 222 -11.33 -22.47 -2.48
N ALA A 223 -11.79 -21.22 -2.63
CA ALA A 223 -12.96 -20.69 -1.95
C ALA A 223 -14.25 -21.47 -2.32
N SER A 224 -14.36 -21.93 -3.56
CA SER A 224 -15.48 -22.74 -4.01
C SER A 224 -15.46 -24.15 -3.41
N ALA A 225 -14.28 -24.73 -3.21
CA ALA A 225 -14.10 -26.03 -2.58
C ALA A 225 -14.31 -26.01 -1.05
N ALA A 226 -14.05 -24.88 -0.38
CA ALA A 226 -14.13 -24.74 1.08
C ALA A 226 -15.58 -24.73 1.65
N GLY A 227 -16.60 -24.63 0.81
CA GLY A 227 -18.01 -24.57 1.24
C GLY A 227 -18.43 -23.20 1.78
N CYS A 228 -19.73 -23.04 2.08
CA CYS A 228 -20.27 -21.75 2.55
C CYS A 228 -20.07 -21.60 4.07
N PRO A 229 -19.40 -20.55 4.61
CA PRO A 229 -19.38 -20.28 6.03
C PRO A 229 -20.80 -19.98 6.53
N ARG A 230 -21.28 -20.74 7.51
CA ARG A 230 -22.64 -20.60 8.10
C ARG A 230 -22.95 -19.21 8.67
N ALA A 231 -21.97 -18.34 8.86
CA ALA A 231 -22.11 -17.04 9.51
C ALA A 231 -22.86 -16.00 8.64
N LEU A 232 -22.74 -16.04 7.32
CA LEU A 232 -23.40 -15.07 6.41
C LEU A 232 -24.85 -15.46 6.08
N GLN A 233 -25.24 -16.73 6.28
CA GLN A 233 -26.62 -17.18 6.01
C GLN A 233 -27.65 -16.67 7.02
N ARG A 234 -27.25 -16.37 8.28
CA ARG A 234 -28.18 -15.88 9.31
C ARG A 234 -28.62 -14.44 9.11
N GLN A 235 -27.80 -13.58 8.49
CA GLN A 235 -28.16 -12.18 8.26
C GLN A 235 -29.14 -11.96 7.10
N ARG A 236 -29.23 -12.91 6.14
CA ARG A 236 -30.22 -12.85 5.06
C ARG A 236 -31.62 -13.32 5.51
N ALA A 237 -31.69 -14.14 6.53
CA ALA A 237 -32.97 -14.64 7.04
C ALA A 237 -33.71 -13.64 7.96
N ASP A 238 -32.96 -12.72 8.60
CA ASP A 238 -33.52 -11.72 9.53
C ASP A 238 -33.84 -10.38 8.84
N GLY A 239 -33.57 -10.22 7.52
CA GLY A 239 -33.82 -9.00 6.75
C GLY A 239 -35.08 -9.04 5.87
N ASP A 240 -35.80 -10.15 5.82
CA ASP A 240 -36.95 -10.37 4.93
C ASP A 240 -38.25 -10.62 5.73
N GLY A 241 -38.33 -10.01 6.92
CA GLY A 241 -39.50 -10.03 7.82
C GLY A 241 -40.03 -8.65 8.10
#